data_0abcbd449c45598dcfacc97982fefbd5
#
_entry.id   0abcbd449c45598dcfacc97982fefbd5
#
_cell.length_a   1.000
_cell.length_b   1.000
_cell.length_c   1.000
_cell.angle_alpha   90.00
_cell.angle_beta   90.00
_cell.angle_gamma   90.00
#
_symmetry.space_group_name_H-M   'P 1'
#
loop_
_entity.id
_entity.type
_entity.pdbx_description
1 polymer ?
#
loop_
_entity_poly.entity_id
_entity_poly.type
_entity_poly.pdbx_seq_one_letter_code
_entity_poly.pdbx_strand_id
1 'polypeptide(L)'
;MRIKDILYWRVYYKILQLCVRLFYYLPVNKHKFVLMHDFGNAYGDSPKFIAEEIIRRGLPYDLVWLVNNMSYSFPKPIRKVKLSHIKSVYELATAKVIITTMKGRCNLKKKKNQFFMYVPHGQIGAKFVERQAGTTLNTEYINGSKWHSSVSDLFISSSKLFTEEMLTWYWYDGEVMECGLPRNDIFFHYTPNDVKRIKTEVGVPENVKIVLYGPTFRNEKSNDPYAIDTDRLLTALEQKTGDKWIFLFRAHPNFVWYGKPAFDYSDKVIDVTNYPDMQELLLISDVLISDYSSTMFDFNLMHRPVFLFTKDIEAYQKMRGLKDWYFKVPFPFCHNNDELIQAVQNYDEQKYHEACKSFDKFYGNLETGTASQQIVNRLETIMR
;
A
#
# COMPACT_ATOMS: atom_id res chain seq x y z
N MET A 1 1.75 -17.43 25.13
CA MET A 1 0.41 -17.99 24.82
C MET A 1 0.25 -19.27 25.64
N ARG A 2 -0.82 -19.43 26.42
CA ARG A 2 -1.05 -20.62 27.28
C ARG A 2 -1.40 -21.82 26.39
N ILE A 3 -1.08 -23.05 26.83
CA ILE A 3 -1.37 -24.30 26.06
C ILE A 3 -2.87 -24.39 25.71
N LYS A 4 -3.75 -23.94 26.63
CA LYS A 4 -5.20 -23.88 26.38
C LYS A 4 -5.57 -22.97 25.19
N ASP A 5 -4.86 -21.84 25.00
CA ASP A 5 -5.09 -20.92 23.91
C ASP A 5 -4.68 -21.56 22.57
N ILE A 6 -3.56 -22.31 22.55
CA ILE A 6 -3.09 -23.02 21.35
C ILE A 6 -4.09 -24.09 20.93
N LEU A 7 -4.62 -24.85 21.90
CA LEU A 7 -5.62 -25.89 21.62
C LEU A 7 -6.95 -25.29 21.11
N TYR A 8 -7.40 -24.20 21.74
CA TYR A 8 -8.57 -23.45 21.31
C TYR A 8 -8.43 -22.97 19.85
N TRP A 9 -7.30 -22.32 19.50
CA TRP A 9 -7.08 -21.84 18.16
C TRP A 9 -6.97 -22.97 17.13
N ARG A 10 -6.38 -24.12 17.48
CA ARG A 10 -6.34 -25.31 16.60
C ARG A 10 -7.75 -25.87 16.31
N VAL A 11 -8.58 -25.97 17.33
CA VAL A 11 -9.97 -26.44 17.16
C VAL A 11 -10.78 -25.43 16.34
N TYR A 12 -10.67 -24.15 16.68
CA TYR A 12 -11.37 -23.09 15.97
C TYR A 12 -10.97 -23.02 14.48
N TYR A 13 -9.69 -23.17 14.17
CA TYR A 13 -9.21 -23.23 12.80
C TYR A 13 -9.81 -24.43 12.04
N LYS A 14 -9.90 -25.61 12.66
CA LYS A 14 -10.58 -26.78 12.06
C LYS A 14 -12.06 -26.51 11.77
N ILE A 15 -12.74 -25.80 12.68
CA ILE A 15 -14.13 -25.37 12.46
C ILE A 15 -14.23 -24.44 11.27
N LEU A 16 -13.35 -23.46 11.16
CA LEU A 16 -13.32 -22.56 10.00
C LEU A 16 -13.11 -23.34 8.68
N GLN A 17 -12.20 -24.31 8.67
CA GLN A 17 -11.96 -25.16 7.48
C GLN A 17 -13.20 -26.02 7.15
N LEU A 18 -13.92 -26.51 8.13
CA LEU A 18 -15.19 -27.20 7.93
C LEU A 18 -16.23 -26.23 7.32
N CYS A 19 -16.35 -25.01 7.87
CA CYS A 19 -17.23 -23.98 7.32
C CYS A 19 -16.89 -23.65 5.86
N VAL A 20 -15.60 -23.55 5.50
CA VAL A 20 -15.17 -23.35 4.11
C VAL A 20 -15.70 -24.43 3.18
N ARG A 21 -15.69 -25.71 3.63
CA ARG A 21 -16.21 -26.85 2.87
C ARG A 21 -17.74 -26.83 2.75
N LEU A 22 -18.44 -26.56 3.84
CA LEU A 22 -19.90 -26.53 3.88
C LEU A 22 -20.47 -25.34 3.11
N PHE A 23 -19.91 -24.15 3.32
CA PHE A 23 -20.38 -22.92 2.67
C PHE A 23 -20.04 -22.87 1.17
N TYR A 24 -19.15 -23.74 0.71
CA TYR A 24 -18.92 -23.91 -0.73
C TYR A 24 -20.22 -24.20 -1.50
N TYR A 25 -21.19 -24.90 -0.90
CA TYR A 25 -22.44 -25.26 -1.55
C TYR A 25 -23.52 -24.16 -1.47
N LEU A 26 -23.30 -23.09 -0.71
CA LEU A 26 -24.21 -21.95 -0.67
C LEU A 26 -24.24 -21.22 -2.02
N PRO A 27 -25.38 -20.64 -2.45
CA PRO A 27 -25.46 -19.87 -3.67
C PRO A 27 -24.62 -18.60 -3.56
N VAL A 28 -24.08 -18.16 -4.69
CA VAL A 28 -23.39 -16.86 -4.81
C VAL A 28 -24.44 -15.77 -4.96
N ASN A 29 -24.37 -14.73 -4.12
CA ASN A 29 -25.17 -13.52 -4.25
C ASN A 29 -24.53 -12.64 -5.33
N LYS A 30 -25.24 -12.45 -6.45
CA LYS A 30 -24.78 -11.70 -7.61
C LYS A 30 -24.52 -10.21 -7.35
N HIS A 31 -25.02 -9.66 -6.24
CA HIS A 31 -24.84 -8.24 -5.88
C HIS A 31 -23.80 -8.03 -4.75
N LYS A 32 -23.12 -9.08 -4.28
CA LYS A 32 -22.23 -8.98 -3.14
C LYS A 32 -20.77 -8.84 -3.54
N PHE A 33 -20.13 -7.80 -2.98
CA PHE A 33 -18.68 -7.57 -2.99
C PHE A 33 -18.10 -7.84 -1.61
N VAL A 34 -16.96 -8.51 -1.57
CA VAL A 34 -16.10 -8.58 -0.37
C VAL A 34 -14.81 -7.85 -0.66
N LEU A 35 -14.50 -6.86 0.17
CA LEU A 35 -13.34 -5.99 0.08
C LEU A 35 -12.42 -6.28 1.27
N MET A 36 -11.12 -6.37 1.01
CA MET A 36 -10.12 -6.62 2.03
C MET A 36 -8.87 -5.79 1.75
N HIS A 37 -8.56 -4.90 2.67
CA HIS A 37 -7.32 -4.14 2.66
C HIS A 37 -6.35 -4.77 3.64
N ASP A 38 -5.16 -5.12 3.17
CA ASP A 38 -3.97 -5.51 3.96
C ASP A 38 -4.29 -6.43 5.16
N PHE A 39 -4.90 -7.58 4.89
CA PHE A 39 -5.33 -8.56 5.90
C PHE A 39 -6.29 -8.02 6.98
N GLY A 40 -7.14 -7.08 6.63
CA GLY A 40 -8.19 -6.57 7.52
C GLY A 40 -7.85 -5.26 8.22
N ASN A 41 -7.03 -4.45 7.60
CA ASN A 41 -6.79 -3.07 8.02
C ASN A 41 -8.02 -2.17 7.86
N ALA A 42 -7.87 -0.91 8.30
CA ALA A 42 -8.88 0.14 8.26
C ALA A 42 -9.35 0.46 6.83
N TYR A 43 -10.26 1.41 6.72
CA TYR A 43 -10.76 1.94 5.46
C TYR A 43 -9.67 2.73 4.74
N GLY A 44 -9.16 2.19 3.63
CA GLY A 44 -8.04 2.80 2.91
C GLY A 44 -7.61 1.99 1.68
N ASP A 45 -6.54 2.45 1.02
CA ASP A 45 -5.95 1.86 -0.16
C ASP A 45 -6.95 1.69 -1.33
N SER A 46 -6.57 1.00 -2.38
CA SER A 46 -7.38 0.81 -3.60
C SER A 46 -8.82 0.34 -3.37
N PRO A 47 -9.12 -0.56 -2.42
CA PRO A 47 -10.51 -0.96 -2.15
C PRO A 47 -11.40 0.18 -1.68
N LYS A 48 -10.86 1.20 -0.97
CA LYS A 48 -11.60 2.41 -0.57
C LYS A 48 -12.11 3.14 -1.80
N PHE A 49 -11.23 3.45 -2.75
CA PHE A 49 -11.57 4.22 -3.94
C PHE A 49 -12.51 3.45 -4.88
N ILE A 50 -12.38 2.11 -4.98
CA ILE A 50 -13.35 1.27 -5.70
C ILE A 50 -14.72 1.32 -5.04
N ALA A 51 -14.79 1.23 -3.69
CA ALA A 51 -16.05 1.30 -2.97
C ALA A 51 -16.70 2.68 -3.09
N GLU A 52 -15.92 3.75 -3.00
CA GLU A 52 -16.39 5.14 -3.19
C GLU A 52 -16.94 5.36 -4.59
N GLU A 53 -16.30 4.83 -5.62
CA GLU A 53 -16.80 4.92 -7.00
C GLU A 53 -18.11 4.13 -7.19
N ILE A 54 -18.26 2.95 -6.60
CA ILE A 54 -19.50 2.18 -6.59
C ILE A 54 -20.63 3.00 -5.92
N ILE A 55 -20.35 3.60 -4.76
CA ILE A 55 -21.30 4.43 -4.01
C ILE A 55 -21.67 5.69 -4.80
N ARG A 56 -20.70 6.39 -5.37
CA ARG A 56 -20.87 7.59 -6.18
C ARG A 56 -21.80 7.35 -7.38
N ARG A 57 -21.70 6.16 -8.01
CA ARG A 57 -22.60 5.75 -9.12
C ARG A 57 -23.98 5.30 -8.64
N GLY A 58 -24.21 5.15 -7.35
CA GLY A 58 -25.47 4.62 -6.82
C GLY A 58 -25.74 3.16 -7.20
N LEU A 59 -24.68 2.37 -7.44
CA LEU A 59 -24.84 0.97 -7.82
C LEU A 59 -25.35 0.14 -6.63
N PRO A 60 -26.36 -0.74 -6.84
CA PRO A 60 -27.05 -1.44 -5.77
C PRO A 60 -26.28 -2.69 -5.28
N TYR A 61 -24.99 -2.52 -4.96
CA TYR A 61 -24.16 -3.62 -4.50
C TYR A 61 -24.03 -3.66 -2.98
N ASP A 62 -24.02 -4.88 -2.42
CA ASP A 62 -23.79 -5.17 -1.01
C ASP A 62 -22.26 -5.17 -0.75
N LEU A 63 -21.75 -4.07 -0.21
CA LEU A 63 -20.32 -3.89 0.06
C LEU A 63 -19.99 -4.40 1.47
N VAL A 64 -19.22 -5.47 1.54
CA VAL A 64 -18.76 -6.10 2.79
C VAL A 64 -17.25 -5.90 2.93
N TRP A 65 -16.83 -5.28 4.03
CA TRP A 65 -15.42 -5.10 4.32
C TRP A 65 -14.96 -6.02 5.45
N LEU A 66 -13.93 -6.82 5.20
CA LEU A 66 -13.33 -7.69 6.21
C LEU A 66 -12.27 -6.92 7.00
N VAL A 67 -12.43 -6.87 8.33
CA VAL A 67 -11.56 -6.12 9.24
C VAL A 67 -11.05 -6.98 10.39
N ASN A 68 -9.84 -6.68 10.86
CA ASN A 68 -9.30 -7.25 12.10
C ASN A 68 -9.84 -6.53 13.35
N ASN A 69 -10.13 -5.24 13.24
CA ASN A 69 -10.64 -4.41 14.33
C ASN A 69 -12.02 -3.83 13.98
N MET A 70 -13.03 -4.18 14.75
CA MET A 70 -14.40 -3.72 14.54
C MET A 70 -14.64 -2.25 14.96
N SER A 71 -13.69 -1.62 15.66
CA SER A 71 -13.77 -0.19 16.04
C SER A 71 -13.53 0.77 14.88
N TYR A 72 -12.92 0.32 13.78
CA TYR A 72 -12.70 1.15 12.60
C TYR A 72 -14.00 1.74 12.06
N SER A 73 -13.97 3.01 11.66
CA SER A 73 -15.10 3.71 11.03
C SER A 73 -15.13 3.48 9.54
N PHE A 74 -16.34 3.33 8.99
CA PHE A 74 -16.58 3.16 7.55
C PHE A 74 -17.79 3.98 7.13
N PRO A 75 -17.82 4.55 5.93
CA PRO A 75 -19.01 5.22 5.40
C PRO A 75 -20.13 4.23 5.14
N LYS A 76 -21.38 4.69 5.24
CA LYS A 76 -22.54 3.94 4.74
C LYS A 76 -22.46 3.89 3.20
N PRO A 77 -22.86 2.79 2.55
CA PRO A 77 -23.53 1.59 3.07
C PRO A 77 -22.58 0.40 3.40
N ILE A 78 -21.29 0.61 3.59
CA ILE A 78 -20.31 -0.48 3.77
C ILE A 78 -20.53 -1.22 5.09
N ARG A 79 -20.69 -2.55 5.02
CA ARG A 79 -20.83 -3.42 6.19
C ARG A 79 -19.48 -3.97 6.64
N LYS A 80 -19.17 -3.90 7.93
CA LYS A 80 -17.97 -4.50 8.50
C LYS A 80 -18.23 -5.93 8.97
N VAL A 81 -17.28 -6.82 8.68
CA VAL A 81 -17.29 -8.20 9.20
C VAL A 81 -15.88 -8.52 9.68
N LYS A 82 -15.80 -9.13 10.90
CA LYS A 82 -14.50 -9.48 11.48
C LYS A 82 -13.84 -10.60 10.67
N LEU A 83 -12.59 -10.34 10.24
CA LEU A 83 -11.76 -11.33 9.55
C LEU A 83 -11.51 -12.55 10.47
N SER A 84 -11.25 -13.71 9.88
CA SER A 84 -11.02 -14.98 10.61
C SER A 84 -12.17 -15.40 11.54
N HIS A 85 -13.40 -14.97 11.24
CA HIS A 85 -14.63 -15.40 11.91
C HIS A 85 -15.50 -16.22 10.97
N ILE A 86 -16.38 -17.09 11.49
CA ILE A 86 -17.29 -17.91 10.67
C ILE A 86 -18.11 -17.04 9.71
N LYS A 87 -18.53 -15.84 10.16
CA LYS A 87 -19.25 -14.88 9.31
C LYS A 87 -18.41 -14.42 8.11
N SER A 88 -17.09 -14.23 8.27
CA SER A 88 -16.23 -13.86 7.13
C SER A 88 -16.10 -14.99 6.10
N VAL A 89 -16.10 -16.24 6.56
CA VAL A 89 -16.13 -17.41 5.66
C VAL A 89 -17.43 -17.44 4.86
N TYR A 90 -18.57 -17.15 5.51
CA TYR A 90 -19.87 -17.03 4.84
C TYR A 90 -19.87 -15.92 3.77
N GLU A 91 -19.39 -14.71 4.13
CA GLU A 91 -19.35 -13.58 3.19
C GLU A 91 -18.45 -13.91 1.99
N LEU A 92 -17.26 -14.47 2.21
CA LEU A 92 -16.37 -14.91 1.13
C LEU A 92 -17.00 -15.99 0.26
N ALA A 93 -17.65 -17.00 0.86
CA ALA A 93 -18.26 -18.11 0.13
C ALA A 93 -19.46 -17.68 -0.73
N THR A 94 -20.13 -16.59 -0.38
CA THR A 94 -21.33 -16.10 -1.07
C THR A 94 -21.11 -14.83 -1.88
N ALA A 95 -19.91 -14.24 -1.89
CA ALA A 95 -19.59 -13.06 -2.69
C ALA A 95 -19.51 -13.40 -4.19
N LYS A 96 -19.99 -12.48 -5.04
CA LYS A 96 -19.75 -12.52 -6.49
C LYS A 96 -18.36 -12.02 -6.81
N VAL A 97 -17.94 -10.91 -6.19
CA VAL A 97 -16.63 -10.28 -6.39
C VAL A 97 -15.88 -10.24 -5.06
N ILE A 98 -14.60 -10.58 -5.11
CA ILE A 98 -13.68 -10.51 -3.97
C ILE A 98 -12.47 -9.67 -4.42
N ILE A 99 -12.14 -8.63 -3.66
CA ILE A 99 -11.04 -7.71 -3.95
C ILE A 99 -10.07 -7.71 -2.78
N THR A 100 -8.79 -7.93 -3.05
CA THR A 100 -7.72 -7.95 -2.04
C THR A 100 -6.52 -7.11 -2.50
N THR A 101 -5.79 -6.55 -1.52
CA THR A 101 -4.55 -5.79 -1.80
C THR A 101 -3.27 -6.55 -1.44
N MET A 102 -3.38 -7.63 -0.70
CA MET A 102 -2.26 -8.46 -0.26
C MET A 102 -2.39 -9.89 -0.77
N LYS A 103 -1.26 -10.46 -1.16
CA LYS A 103 -1.18 -11.87 -1.53
C LYS A 103 -1.07 -12.76 -0.29
N GLY A 104 -1.93 -13.74 -0.20
CA GLY A 104 -1.98 -14.68 0.92
C GLY A 104 -3.23 -15.53 0.89
N ARG A 105 -3.30 -16.53 1.76
CA ARG A 105 -4.49 -17.39 1.87
C ARG A 105 -5.59 -16.69 2.67
N CYS A 106 -6.79 -16.71 2.13
CA CYS A 106 -8.00 -16.44 2.90
C CYS A 106 -8.85 -17.73 3.05
N ASN A 107 -9.78 -17.71 3.99
CA ASN A 107 -10.66 -18.87 4.28
C ASN A 107 -11.74 -19.00 3.19
N LEU A 108 -11.29 -19.32 1.97
CA LEU A 108 -12.12 -19.44 0.77
C LEU A 108 -11.75 -20.70 -0.02
N LYS A 109 -12.77 -21.41 -0.49
CA LYS A 109 -12.72 -22.30 -1.65
C LYS A 109 -13.48 -21.61 -2.77
N LYS A 110 -12.74 -20.99 -3.72
CA LYS A 110 -13.34 -20.21 -4.79
C LYS A 110 -14.22 -21.07 -5.69
N LYS A 111 -15.40 -20.55 -6.08
CA LYS A 111 -16.34 -21.16 -7.01
C LYS A 111 -16.12 -20.60 -8.42
N LYS A 112 -16.53 -21.35 -9.45
CA LYS A 112 -16.38 -20.93 -10.87
C LYS A 112 -17.09 -19.62 -11.18
N ASN A 113 -18.21 -19.33 -10.51
CA ASN A 113 -19.01 -18.12 -10.72
C ASN A 113 -18.65 -16.95 -9.79
N GLN A 114 -17.57 -17.07 -9.01
CA GLN A 114 -16.97 -15.97 -8.26
C GLN A 114 -15.82 -15.33 -9.04
N PHE A 115 -15.65 -14.03 -8.90
CA PHE A 115 -14.55 -13.27 -9.48
C PHE A 115 -13.61 -12.77 -8.38
N PHE A 116 -12.33 -13.10 -8.48
CA PHE A 116 -11.31 -12.73 -7.50
C PHE A 116 -10.29 -11.80 -8.14
N MET A 117 -10.20 -10.57 -7.62
CA MET A 117 -9.32 -9.54 -8.14
C MET A 117 -8.24 -9.16 -7.13
N TYR A 118 -7.02 -9.09 -7.61
CA TYR A 118 -5.88 -8.57 -6.87
C TYR A 118 -5.55 -7.16 -7.33
N VAL A 119 -5.60 -6.21 -6.40
CA VAL A 119 -5.18 -4.83 -6.61
C VAL A 119 -3.99 -4.58 -5.67
N PRO A 120 -2.75 -4.49 -6.16
CA PRO A 120 -1.58 -4.35 -5.31
C PRO A 120 -1.67 -3.16 -4.35
N HIS A 121 -1.12 -3.32 -3.14
CA HIS A 121 -1.02 -2.26 -2.13
C HIS A 121 0.10 -1.24 -2.39
N GLY A 122 0.60 -1.17 -3.61
CA GLY A 122 1.62 -0.27 -4.09
C GLY A 122 1.99 -0.60 -5.53
N GLN A 123 2.72 0.29 -6.13
CA GLN A 123 3.30 0.10 -7.45
C GLN A 123 4.43 -0.95 -7.41
N ILE A 124 5.14 -1.14 -8.51
CA ILE A 124 6.31 -2.02 -8.55
C ILE A 124 7.29 -1.67 -7.42
N GLY A 125 7.77 -2.66 -6.69
CA GLY A 125 8.74 -2.43 -5.61
C GLY A 125 10.19 -2.60 -6.08
N ALA A 126 11.13 -1.96 -5.38
CA ALA A 126 12.57 -2.09 -5.63
C ALA A 126 13.10 -3.52 -5.37
N LYS A 127 12.43 -4.28 -4.52
CA LYS A 127 12.84 -5.61 -4.03
C LYS A 127 12.50 -6.71 -5.03
N PHE A 128 13.31 -7.79 -5.03
CA PHE A 128 12.97 -9.04 -5.71
C PHE A 128 11.65 -9.61 -5.21
N VAL A 129 10.86 -10.15 -6.13
CA VAL A 129 9.53 -10.70 -5.85
C VAL A 129 9.46 -12.17 -6.26
N GLU A 130 8.67 -12.93 -5.57
CA GLU A 130 8.25 -14.32 -5.85
C GLU A 130 9.32 -15.21 -6.51
N ARG A 131 9.20 -15.57 -7.80
CA ARG A 131 10.18 -16.42 -8.51
C ARG A 131 11.57 -15.79 -8.54
N GLN A 132 11.65 -14.46 -8.64
CA GLN A 132 12.92 -13.71 -8.65
C GLN A 132 13.62 -13.76 -7.28
N ALA A 133 12.87 -13.67 -6.18
CA ALA A 133 13.42 -13.70 -4.82
C ALA A 133 13.93 -15.09 -4.40
N GLY A 134 13.48 -16.15 -5.06
CA GLY A 134 13.99 -17.51 -4.88
C GLY A 134 13.93 -18.00 -3.42
N THR A 135 15.09 -18.38 -2.89
CA THR A 135 15.23 -18.96 -1.54
C THR A 135 15.15 -17.96 -0.39
N THR A 136 15.08 -16.65 -0.66
CA THR A 136 14.98 -15.63 0.40
C THR A 136 13.58 -15.54 1.01
N LEU A 137 12.58 -16.16 0.37
CA LEU A 137 11.19 -16.17 0.84
C LEU A 137 10.91 -17.38 1.72
N ASN A 138 10.14 -17.18 2.78
CA ASN A 138 9.68 -18.28 3.63
C ASN A 138 8.59 -19.11 2.94
N THR A 139 8.47 -20.38 3.34
CA THR A 139 7.52 -21.35 2.75
C THR A 139 6.06 -20.91 2.87
N GLU A 140 5.68 -20.23 3.96
CA GLU A 140 4.31 -19.78 4.18
C GLU A 140 3.93 -18.68 3.17
N TYR A 141 4.82 -17.71 2.93
CA TYR A 141 4.64 -16.70 1.90
C TYR A 141 4.53 -17.34 0.51
N ILE A 142 5.45 -18.25 0.15
CA ILE A 142 5.43 -18.95 -1.14
C ILE A 142 4.10 -19.66 -1.37
N ASN A 143 3.66 -20.46 -0.40
CA ASN A 143 2.40 -21.20 -0.50
C ASN A 143 1.19 -20.28 -0.54
N GLY A 144 1.22 -19.18 0.23
CA GLY A 144 0.18 -18.16 0.23
C GLY A 144 0.06 -17.46 -1.11
N SER A 145 1.18 -17.00 -1.69
CA SER A 145 1.22 -16.32 -2.99
C SER A 145 0.81 -17.22 -4.14
N LYS A 146 1.28 -18.47 -4.17
CA LYS A 146 0.86 -19.48 -5.18
C LYS A 146 -0.64 -19.73 -5.12
N TRP A 147 -1.18 -19.93 -3.92
CA TRP A 147 -2.63 -20.11 -3.75
C TRP A 147 -3.38 -18.88 -4.23
N HIS A 148 -2.97 -17.68 -3.82
CA HIS A 148 -3.61 -16.43 -4.22
C HIS A 148 -3.62 -16.26 -5.74
N SER A 149 -2.48 -16.48 -6.40
CA SER A 149 -2.37 -16.44 -7.85
C SER A 149 -3.29 -17.46 -8.54
N SER A 150 -3.41 -18.69 -7.99
CA SER A 150 -4.26 -19.75 -8.55
C SER A 150 -5.76 -19.48 -8.46
N VAL A 151 -6.20 -18.61 -7.55
CA VAL A 151 -7.62 -18.25 -7.41
C VAL A 151 -7.97 -16.91 -8.03
N SER A 152 -6.99 -16.11 -8.40
CA SER A 152 -7.21 -14.78 -8.99
C SER A 152 -7.60 -14.88 -10.46
N ASP A 153 -8.59 -14.09 -10.86
CA ASP A 153 -9.03 -13.95 -12.24
C ASP A 153 -8.42 -12.71 -12.91
N LEU A 154 -8.09 -11.69 -12.11
CA LEU A 154 -7.58 -10.42 -12.61
C LEU A 154 -6.55 -9.82 -11.64
N PHE A 155 -5.41 -9.39 -12.18
CA PHE A 155 -4.44 -8.51 -11.50
C PHE A 155 -4.52 -7.11 -12.10
N ILE A 156 -4.31 -6.09 -11.27
CA ILE A 156 -4.25 -4.68 -11.68
C ILE A 156 -2.80 -4.22 -11.71
N SER A 157 -2.44 -3.50 -12.76
CA SER A 157 -1.11 -2.92 -12.95
C SER A 157 -1.16 -1.41 -13.18
N SER A 158 -0.14 -0.72 -12.67
CA SER A 158 0.02 0.74 -12.74
C SER A 158 1.08 1.20 -13.73
N SER A 159 1.86 0.27 -14.30
CA SER A 159 2.89 0.62 -15.29
C SER A 159 3.21 -0.57 -16.19
N LYS A 160 3.79 -0.28 -17.35
CA LYS A 160 4.26 -1.33 -18.27
C LYS A 160 5.33 -2.22 -17.63
N LEU A 161 6.27 -1.61 -16.89
CA LEU A 161 7.31 -2.32 -16.17
C LEU A 161 6.71 -3.25 -15.09
N PHE A 162 5.64 -2.83 -14.42
CA PHE A 162 4.97 -3.65 -13.41
C PHE A 162 4.18 -4.81 -14.05
N THR A 163 3.54 -4.58 -15.19
CA THR A 163 2.89 -5.63 -15.97
C THR A 163 3.89 -6.71 -16.38
N GLU A 164 5.03 -6.30 -16.93
CA GLU A 164 6.12 -7.21 -17.33
C GLU A 164 6.62 -8.02 -16.12
N GLU A 165 6.80 -7.37 -14.98
CA GLU A 165 7.19 -8.04 -13.74
C GLU A 165 6.17 -9.08 -13.28
N MET A 166 4.87 -8.74 -13.31
CA MET A 166 3.80 -9.66 -12.94
C MET A 166 3.80 -10.90 -13.83
N LEU A 167 3.95 -10.73 -15.12
CA LEU A 167 3.94 -11.83 -16.09
C LEU A 167 5.22 -12.68 -16.04
N THR A 168 6.36 -12.09 -15.66
CA THR A 168 7.65 -12.79 -15.63
C THR A 168 7.93 -13.48 -14.29
N TRP A 169 7.68 -12.77 -13.19
CA TRP A 169 8.19 -13.17 -11.88
C TRP A 169 7.12 -13.62 -10.89
N TYR A 170 5.84 -13.21 -11.04
CA TYR A 170 4.79 -13.67 -10.17
C TYR A 170 4.35 -15.11 -10.54
N TRP A 171 3.81 -15.84 -9.58
CA TRP A 171 3.18 -17.15 -9.84
C TRP A 171 1.77 -16.97 -10.42
N TYR A 172 1.63 -16.05 -11.38
CA TYR A 172 0.36 -15.71 -12.01
C TYR A 172 0.49 -15.71 -13.52
N ASP A 173 -0.42 -16.40 -14.20
CA ASP A 173 -0.43 -16.54 -15.66
C ASP A 173 -1.78 -16.06 -16.26
N GLY A 174 -2.57 -15.29 -15.49
CA GLY A 174 -3.89 -14.79 -15.88
C GLY A 174 -3.89 -13.39 -16.49
N GLU A 175 -5.07 -12.79 -16.55
CA GLU A 175 -5.29 -11.45 -17.10
C GLU A 175 -4.68 -10.36 -16.19
N VAL A 176 -3.94 -9.42 -16.78
CA VAL A 176 -3.47 -8.19 -16.12
C VAL A 176 -4.15 -7.01 -16.79
N MET A 177 -4.88 -6.22 -16.02
CA MET A 177 -5.50 -4.98 -16.49
C MET A 177 -4.61 -3.79 -16.18
N GLU A 178 -4.20 -3.09 -17.21
CA GLU A 178 -3.36 -1.90 -17.17
C GLU A 178 -4.20 -0.64 -17.06
N CYS A 179 -4.44 -0.13 -15.85
CA CYS A 179 -5.29 1.03 -15.66
C CYS A 179 -4.85 2.00 -14.55
N GLY A 180 -3.70 1.75 -13.92
CA GLY A 180 -3.30 2.46 -12.70
C GLY A 180 -3.86 1.79 -11.44
N LEU A 181 -3.51 2.35 -10.27
CA LEU A 181 -4.02 1.90 -8.97
C LEU A 181 -5.10 2.88 -8.46
N PRO A 182 -6.30 2.40 -8.09
CA PRO A 182 -7.37 3.25 -7.57
C PRO A 182 -6.95 4.20 -6.44
N ARG A 183 -6.05 3.74 -5.56
CA ARG A 183 -5.55 4.56 -4.46
C ARG A 183 -4.86 5.85 -4.91
N ASN A 184 -4.30 5.87 -6.12
CA ASN A 184 -3.59 7.00 -6.68
C ASN A 184 -4.51 8.00 -7.41
N ASP A 185 -5.79 7.67 -7.63
CA ASP A 185 -6.74 8.58 -8.25
C ASP A 185 -6.86 9.91 -7.48
N ILE A 186 -6.62 9.89 -6.15
CA ILE A 186 -6.66 11.09 -5.31
C ILE A 186 -5.67 12.17 -5.78
N PHE A 187 -4.52 11.81 -6.32
CA PHE A 187 -3.51 12.78 -6.77
C PHE A 187 -3.94 13.59 -8.00
N PHE A 188 -4.99 13.14 -8.70
CA PHE A 188 -5.53 13.78 -9.90
C PHE A 188 -6.86 14.53 -9.63
N HIS A 189 -7.53 14.26 -8.50
CA HIS A 189 -8.88 14.73 -8.23
C HIS A 189 -9.08 15.45 -6.89
N TYR A 190 -7.99 15.72 -6.15
CA TYR A 190 -8.09 16.42 -4.87
C TYR A 190 -8.47 17.89 -5.04
N THR A 191 -9.06 18.45 -3.99
CA THR A 191 -9.41 19.87 -3.87
C THR A 191 -8.58 20.53 -2.76
N PRO A 192 -8.49 21.89 -2.73
CA PRO A 192 -7.89 22.60 -1.59
C PRO A 192 -8.54 22.25 -0.25
N ASN A 193 -9.85 21.95 -0.23
CA ASN A 193 -10.56 21.54 0.98
C ASN A 193 -10.10 20.16 1.49
N ASP A 194 -9.76 19.25 0.59
CA ASP A 194 -9.20 17.94 0.98
C ASP A 194 -7.86 18.11 1.67
N VAL A 195 -6.98 18.93 1.10
CA VAL A 195 -5.67 19.24 1.70
C VAL A 195 -5.85 19.90 3.09
N LYS A 196 -6.76 20.87 3.20
CA LYS A 196 -7.05 21.53 4.47
C LYS A 196 -7.60 20.56 5.52
N ARG A 197 -8.56 19.72 5.15
CA ARG A 197 -9.10 18.66 6.01
C ARG A 197 -8.01 17.75 6.54
N ILE A 198 -7.19 17.20 5.65
CA ILE A 198 -6.13 16.25 6.00
C ILE A 198 -5.09 16.91 6.92
N LYS A 199 -4.63 18.14 6.61
CA LYS A 199 -3.70 18.88 7.48
C LYS A 199 -4.30 19.11 8.88
N THR A 200 -5.59 19.43 8.96
CA THR A 200 -6.30 19.60 10.24
C THR A 200 -6.36 18.29 11.04
N GLU A 201 -6.70 17.17 10.39
CA GLU A 201 -6.77 15.85 11.02
C GLU A 201 -5.39 15.36 11.52
N VAL A 202 -4.32 15.72 10.80
CA VAL A 202 -2.92 15.41 11.18
C VAL A 202 -2.40 16.38 12.27
N GLY A 203 -3.05 17.53 12.46
CA GLY A 203 -2.62 18.57 13.41
C GLY A 203 -1.53 19.49 12.84
N VAL A 204 -1.45 19.65 11.52
CA VAL A 204 -0.47 20.52 10.86
C VAL A 204 -1.13 21.82 10.40
N PRO A 205 -0.53 23.00 10.66
CA PRO A 205 -1.03 24.30 10.17
C PRO A 205 -1.07 24.38 8.64
N GLU A 206 -2.04 25.11 8.07
CA GLU A 206 -2.25 25.18 6.62
C GLU A 206 -1.05 25.73 5.85
N ASN A 207 -0.37 26.72 6.41
CA ASN A 207 0.73 27.46 5.79
C ASN A 207 2.12 26.88 6.06
N VAL A 208 2.22 25.64 6.53
CA VAL A 208 3.49 24.96 6.84
C VAL A 208 3.74 23.89 5.78
N LYS A 209 4.99 23.78 5.33
CA LYS A 209 5.49 22.72 4.45
C LYS A 209 5.74 21.44 5.22
N ILE A 210 5.61 20.32 4.53
CA ILE A 210 5.69 19.00 5.15
C ILE A 210 6.75 18.14 4.47
N VAL A 211 7.68 17.60 5.26
CA VAL A 211 8.52 16.48 4.85
C VAL A 211 8.01 15.20 5.53
N LEU A 212 7.64 14.21 4.73
CA LEU A 212 7.19 12.91 5.21
C LEU A 212 8.33 11.89 5.14
N TYR A 213 8.59 11.19 6.24
CA TYR A 213 9.51 10.05 6.27
C TYR A 213 8.76 8.74 6.43
N GLY A 214 8.79 7.91 5.39
CA GLY A 214 8.13 6.60 5.34
C GLY A 214 9.11 5.48 5.01
N PRO A 215 9.92 4.98 5.98
CA PRO A 215 10.91 3.95 5.73
C PRO A 215 10.31 2.55 5.62
N THR A 216 10.98 1.70 4.85
CA THR A 216 10.73 0.26 4.82
C THR A 216 11.18 -0.38 6.14
N PHE A 217 10.41 -1.34 6.60
CA PHE A 217 10.72 -2.15 7.75
C PHE A 217 11.99 -2.99 7.58
N ARG A 218 12.76 -3.15 8.67
CA ARG A 218 13.92 -4.07 8.79
C ARG A 218 13.60 -5.17 9.81
N ASN A 219 14.16 -6.35 9.60
CA ASN A 219 14.00 -7.48 10.54
C ASN A 219 14.87 -7.35 11.78
N GLU A 220 15.76 -6.36 11.84
CA GLU A 220 16.70 -6.15 12.95
C GLU A 220 16.19 -5.07 13.90
N LYS A 221 16.49 -5.23 15.19
CA LYS A 221 16.18 -4.25 16.24
C LYS A 221 17.23 -3.13 16.29
N SER A 222 17.54 -2.51 15.17
CA SER A 222 18.45 -1.38 15.10
C SER A 222 17.71 -0.13 14.66
N ASN A 223 17.95 0.98 15.35
CA ASN A 223 17.45 2.30 14.94
C ASN A 223 18.36 2.97 13.91
N ASP A 224 19.58 2.49 13.72
CA ASP A 224 20.59 3.14 12.89
C ASP A 224 20.16 3.37 11.43
N PRO A 225 19.51 2.41 10.73
CA PRO A 225 19.04 2.63 9.37
C PRO A 225 18.02 3.75 9.23
N TYR A 226 17.38 4.15 10.35
CA TYR A 226 16.29 5.13 10.36
C TYR A 226 16.69 6.48 10.96
N ALA A 227 17.93 6.62 11.46
CA ALA A 227 18.39 7.74 12.24
C ALA A 227 18.62 8.99 11.36
N ILE A 228 17.53 9.71 11.05
CA ILE A 228 17.58 11.03 10.43
C ILE A 228 17.76 12.09 11.52
N ASP A 229 18.69 13.01 11.29
CA ASP A 229 18.87 14.24 12.08
C ASP A 229 17.79 15.25 11.66
N THR A 230 16.68 15.24 12.36
CA THR A 230 15.49 16.04 12.03
C THR A 230 15.73 17.53 12.14
N ASP A 231 16.53 17.97 13.12
CA ASP A 231 16.80 19.41 13.33
C ASP A 231 17.64 19.98 12.18
N ARG A 232 18.70 19.26 11.78
CA ARG A 232 19.53 19.67 10.64
C ARG A 232 18.73 19.64 9.34
N LEU A 233 17.90 18.62 9.14
CA LEU A 233 17.06 18.50 7.96
C LEU A 233 16.07 19.65 7.84
N LEU A 234 15.31 19.93 8.90
CA LEU A 234 14.34 21.03 8.92
C LEU A 234 15.03 22.38 8.71
N THR A 235 16.18 22.59 9.35
CA THR A 235 16.98 23.80 9.13
C THR A 235 17.41 23.97 7.67
N ALA A 236 17.87 22.89 7.01
CA ALA A 236 18.28 22.91 5.61
C ALA A 236 17.10 23.21 4.66
N LEU A 237 15.93 22.62 4.93
CA LEU A 237 14.71 22.88 4.17
C LEU A 237 14.23 24.33 4.34
N GLU A 238 14.21 24.85 5.58
CA GLU A 238 13.84 26.22 5.90
C GLU A 238 14.80 27.24 5.22
N GLN A 239 16.10 26.97 5.23
CA GLN A 239 17.10 27.81 4.54
C GLN A 239 16.96 27.79 3.02
N LYS A 240 16.62 26.62 2.45
CA LYS A 240 16.47 26.43 1.00
C LYS A 240 15.23 27.14 0.45
N THR A 241 14.11 27.11 1.19
CA THR A 241 12.80 27.53 0.68
C THR A 241 12.30 28.86 1.28
N GLY A 242 12.77 29.24 2.47
CA GLY A 242 12.23 30.35 3.26
C GLY A 242 10.91 30.03 3.98
N ASP A 243 10.39 28.82 3.84
CA ASP A 243 9.14 28.35 4.47
C ASP A 243 9.41 27.72 5.84
N LYS A 244 8.34 27.59 6.65
CA LYS A 244 8.37 26.77 7.86
C LYS A 244 8.07 25.31 7.51
N TRP A 245 8.76 24.38 8.16
CA TRP A 245 8.65 22.94 7.87
C TRP A 245 8.27 22.13 9.12
N ILE A 246 7.51 21.05 8.89
CA ILE A 246 7.20 20.00 9.85
C ILE A 246 7.62 18.66 9.29
N PHE A 247 8.21 17.83 10.14
CA PHE A 247 8.58 16.44 9.83
C PHE A 247 7.49 15.49 10.30
N LEU A 248 6.94 14.71 9.39
CA LEU A 248 6.01 13.64 9.70
C LEU A 248 6.73 12.28 9.59
N PHE A 249 6.63 11.49 10.64
CA PHE A 249 7.14 10.12 10.63
C PHE A 249 6.00 9.12 10.53
N ARG A 250 6.08 8.22 9.55
CA ARG A 250 5.15 7.10 9.41
C ARG A 250 5.87 5.76 9.43
N ALA A 251 5.78 5.04 10.53
CA ALA A 251 6.33 3.70 10.64
C ALA A 251 5.54 2.69 9.76
N HIS A 252 6.24 1.72 9.18
CA HIS A 252 5.61 0.59 8.52
C HIS A 252 4.81 -0.24 9.56
N PRO A 253 3.63 -0.81 9.21
CA PRO A 253 2.82 -1.62 10.15
C PRO A 253 3.60 -2.73 10.89
N ASN A 254 4.60 -3.33 10.26
CA ASN A 254 5.41 -4.37 10.86
C ASN A 254 6.29 -3.92 12.04
N PHE A 255 6.47 -2.62 12.26
CA PHE A 255 7.17 -2.11 13.45
C PHE A 255 6.49 -2.46 14.77
N VAL A 256 5.23 -2.85 14.75
CA VAL A 256 4.52 -3.37 15.94
C VAL A 256 5.26 -4.56 16.57
N TRP A 257 5.95 -5.36 15.78
CA TRP A 257 6.67 -6.56 16.24
C TRP A 257 8.07 -6.31 16.73
N TYR A 258 8.73 -5.21 16.30
CA TYR A 258 10.17 -4.96 16.51
C TYR A 258 10.48 -3.64 17.22
N GLY A 259 9.47 -2.81 17.45
CA GLY A 259 9.61 -1.47 18.01
C GLY A 259 9.80 -0.41 16.91
N LYS A 260 9.19 0.76 17.11
CA LYS A 260 9.36 1.91 16.21
C LYS A 260 10.73 2.56 16.42
N PRO A 261 11.34 3.14 15.37
CA PRO A 261 12.44 4.07 15.57
C PRO A 261 12.05 5.18 16.54
N ALA A 262 12.97 5.55 17.40
CA ALA A 262 12.77 6.66 18.34
C ALA A 262 13.15 7.98 17.64
N PHE A 263 12.26 8.96 17.71
CA PHE A 263 12.50 10.35 17.37
C PHE A 263 12.16 11.23 18.57
N ASP A 264 12.79 12.38 18.67
CA ASP A 264 12.43 13.41 19.65
C ASP A 264 11.18 14.14 19.14
N TYR A 265 10.01 13.60 19.46
CA TYR A 265 8.73 14.14 19.01
C TYR A 265 8.46 15.51 19.64
N SER A 266 7.96 16.42 18.83
CA SER A 266 7.70 17.82 19.17
C SER A 266 6.61 18.39 18.26
N ASP A 267 6.32 19.68 18.40
CA ASP A 267 5.40 20.38 17.49
C ASP A 267 5.92 20.41 16.03
N LYS A 268 7.22 20.17 15.81
CA LYS A 268 7.84 20.08 14.49
C LYS A 268 8.10 18.65 14.01
N VAL A 269 8.03 17.65 14.88
CA VAL A 269 8.31 16.23 14.58
C VAL A 269 7.15 15.39 15.07
N ILE A 270 6.26 14.97 14.18
CA ILE A 270 4.97 14.34 14.51
C ILE A 270 4.93 12.89 14.05
N ASP A 271 4.52 11.98 14.94
CA ASP A 271 4.24 10.57 14.60
C ASP A 271 2.84 10.42 13.98
N VAL A 272 2.79 10.10 12.70
CA VAL A 272 1.55 9.84 11.94
C VAL A 272 1.35 8.36 11.61
N THR A 273 2.02 7.46 12.33
CA THR A 273 1.92 6.01 12.11
C THR A 273 0.49 5.48 12.17
N ASN A 274 -0.34 6.06 13.02
CA ASN A 274 -1.74 5.64 13.19
C ASN A 274 -2.72 6.33 12.23
N TYR A 275 -2.29 7.25 11.38
CA TYR A 275 -3.15 7.85 10.36
C TYR A 275 -3.56 6.78 9.35
N PRO A 276 -4.84 6.62 9.01
CA PRO A 276 -5.32 5.43 8.30
C PRO A 276 -4.87 5.35 6.84
N ASP A 277 -4.73 6.49 6.16
CA ASP A 277 -4.53 6.54 4.71
C ASP A 277 -3.16 7.14 4.33
N MET A 278 -2.31 6.32 3.68
CA MET A 278 -0.99 6.76 3.23
C MET A 278 -1.09 7.77 2.09
N GLN A 279 -2.05 7.62 1.17
CA GLN A 279 -2.19 8.51 0.03
C GLN A 279 -2.56 9.93 0.46
N GLU A 280 -3.37 10.06 1.51
CA GLU A 280 -3.69 11.37 2.10
C GLU A 280 -2.45 12.04 2.71
N LEU A 281 -1.57 11.28 3.38
CA LEU A 281 -0.30 11.83 3.90
C LEU A 281 0.64 12.23 2.77
N LEU A 282 0.74 11.42 1.70
CA LEU A 282 1.52 11.77 0.51
C LEU A 282 0.98 13.04 -0.14
N LEU A 283 -0.35 13.15 -0.28
CA LEU A 283 -0.99 14.30 -0.91
C LEU A 283 -0.63 15.63 -0.24
N ILE A 284 -0.61 15.67 1.10
CA ILE A 284 -0.29 16.89 1.84
C ILE A 284 1.20 17.19 1.99
N SER A 285 2.06 16.23 1.63
CA SER A 285 3.52 16.35 1.78
C SER A 285 4.15 17.09 0.61
N ASP A 286 5.13 17.95 0.89
CA ASP A 286 5.91 18.68 -0.12
C ASP A 286 7.19 17.93 -0.49
N VAL A 287 7.74 17.13 0.42
CA VAL A 287 8.93 16.29 0.26
C VAL A 287 8.67 14.91 0.83
N LEU A 288 9.13 13.87 0.16
CA LEU A 288 9.18 12.50 0.68
C LEU A 288 10.62 12.06 0.93
N ILE A 289 10.89 11.54 2.12
CA ILE A 289 12.07 10.73 2.39
C ILE A 289 11.61 9.29 2.50
N SER A 290 12.24 8.40 1.76
CA SER A 290 11.94 6.96 1.78
C SER A 290 13.22 6.16 1.56
N ASP A 291 13.07 4.88 1.22
CA ASP A 291 14.19 3.99 0.95
C ASP A 291 13.81 2.96 -0.15
N TYR A 292 13.53 1.72 0.21
CA TYR A 292 13.19 0.61 -0.72
C TYR A 292 11.68 0.43 -0.91
N SER A 293 10.87 1.40 -0.48
CA SER A 293 9.41 1.37 -0.54
C SER A 293 8.89 1.78 -1.90
N SER A 294 7.84 1.11 -2.40
CA SER A 294 7.11 1.55 -3.60
C SER A 294 6.38 2.88 -3.45
N THR A 295 6.27 3.40 -2.23
CA THR A 295 5.65 4.70 -1.92
C THR A 295 6.29 5.87 -2.69
N MET A 296 7.61 5.77 -2.98
CA MET A 296 8.32 6.78 -3.79
C MET A 296 7.72 6.94 -5.20
N PHE A 297 7.18 5.86 -5.79
CA PHE A 297 6.57 5.92 -7.12
C PHE A 297 5.16 6.50 -7.07
N ASP A 298 4.40 6.23 -6.02
CA ASP A 298 3.11 6.91 -5.80
C ASP A 298 3.32 8.43 -5.64
N PHE A 299 4.33 8.82 -4.85
CA PHE A 299 4.66 10.23 -4.64
C PHE A 299 5.19 10.93 -5.90
N ASN A 300 5.97 10.20 -6.72
CA ASN A 300 6.50 10.70 -7.99
C ASN A 300 5.40 11.13 -8.99
N LEU A 301 4.16 10.62 -8.86
CA LEU A 301 3.04 11.06 -9.69
C LEU A 301 2.77 12.58 -9.58
N MET A 302 3.17 13.19 -8.48
CA MET A 302 3.08 14.64 -8.26
C MET A 302 4.36 15.38 -8.66
N HIS A 303 5.41 14.68 -9.07
CA HIS A 303 6.76 15.19 -9.38
C HIS A 303 7.38 16.05 -8.26
N ARG A 304 6.95 15.81 -7.01
CA ARG A 304 7.54 16.46 -5.83
C ARG A 304 8.83 15.77 -5.40
N PRO A 305 9.75 16.46 -4.70
CA PRO A 305 11.07 15.92 -4.33
C PRO A 305 10.98 14.63 -3.51
N VAL A 306 11.70 13.61 -3.94
CA VAL A 306 11.96 12.37 -3.19
C VAL A 306 13.43 12.25 -2.92
N PHE A 307 13.81 11.94 -1.68
CA PHE A 307 15.18 11.59 -1.28
C PHE A 307 15.20 10.17 -0.71
N LEU A 308 16.17 9.36 -1.14
CA LEU A 308 16.29 7.97 -0.69
C LEU A 308 17.35 7.88 0.42
N PHE A 309 16.90 7.72 1.67
CA PHE A 309 17.78 7.55 2.81
C PHE A 309 18.11 6.06 2.99
N THR A 310 19.29 5.64 2.51
CA THR A 310 19.66 4.24 2.28
C THR A 310 21.00 3.88 2.95
N LYS A 311 21.15 4.17 4.25
CA LYS A 311 22.37 3.89 5.05
C LYS A 311 22.83 2.44 4.96
N ASP A 312 21.90 1.51 4.82
CA ASP A 312 22.11 0.06 4.87
C ASP A 312 21.95 -0.64 3.50
N ILE A 313 22.11 0.07 2.39
CA ILE A 313 21.80 -0.44 1.05
C ILE A 313 22.50 -1.76 0.72
N GLU A 314 23.77 -1.91 1.08
CA GLU A 314 24.52 -3.15 0.83
C GLU A 314 23.97 -4.35 1.63
N ALA A 315 23.66 -4.12 2.92
CA ALA A 315 23.07 -5.13 3.78
C ALA A 315 21.67 -5.50 3.30
N TYR A 316 20.86 -4.50 2.92
CA TYR A 316 19.51 -4.70 2.42
C TYR A 316 19.49 -5.45 1.09
N GLN A 317 20.40 -5.13 0.17
CA GLN A 317 20.57 -5.83 -1.10
C GLN A 317 20.93 -7.31 -0.90
N LYS A 318 21.84 -7.62 0.03
CA LYS A 318 22.19 -9.01 0.38
C LYS A 318 21.01 -9.77 0.97
N MET A 319 20.17 -9.10 1.78
CA MET A 319 19.05 -9.72 2.49
C MET A 319 17.83 -9.95 1.56
N ARG A 320 17.49 -9.00 0.71
CA ARG A 320 16.22 -8.98 -0.04
C ARG A 320 16.36 -9.01 -1.56
N GLY A 321 17.56 -8.70 -2.07
CA GLY A 321 17.77 -8.41 -3.47
C GLY A 321 17.11 -7.09 -3.90
N LEU A 322 17.84 -6.29 -4.66
CA LEU A 322 17.35 -5.07 -5.29
C LEU A 322 17.47 -5.18 -6.80
N LYS A 323 16.48 -4.68 -7.50
CA LYS A 323 16.43 -4.70 -8.97
C LYS A 323 17.39 -3.70 -9.56
N ASP A 324 18.01 -4.02 -10.68
CA ASP A 324 19.02 -3.16 -11.35
C ASP A 324 18.45 -1.79 -11.72
N TRP A 325 17.18 -1.74 -12.13
CA TRP A 325 16.54 -0.48 -12.48
C TRP A 325 16.30 0.44 -11.27
N TYR A 326 16.28 -0.09 -10.03
CA TYR A 326 16.16 0.72 -8.82
C TYR A 326 17.31 1.72 -8.68
N PHE A 327 18.49 1.38 -9.14
CA PHE A 327 19.66 2.27 -9.12
C PHE A 327 19.63 3.34 -10.23
N LYS A 328 18.56 3.35 -11.05
CA LYS A 328 18.34 4.30 -12.15
C LYS A 328 17.18 5.25 -11.89
N VAL A 329 16.57 5.20 -10.68
CA VAL A 329 15.51 6.13 -10.30
C VAL A 329 16.03 7.58 -10.25
N PRO A 330 15.19 8.59 -10.50
CA PRO A 330 15.62 9.99 -10.51
C PRO A 330 15.84 10.58 -9.10
N PHE A 331 15.71 9.76 -8.07
CA PHE A 331 15.75 10.18 -6.68
C PHE A 331 17.16 10.08 -6.11
N PRO A 332 17.73 11.16 -5.51
CA PRO A 332 19.06 11.11 -4.89
C PRO A 332 19.14 10.03 -3.80
N PHE A 333 20.18 9.20 -3.89
CA PHE A 333 20.56 8.26 -2.82
C PHE A 333 21.40 8.98 -1.78
N CYS A 334 21.03 8.86 -0.51
CA CYS A 334 21.69 9.47 0.63
C CYS A 334 22.04 8.38 1.64
N HIS A 335 23.33 8.13 1.89
CA HIS A 335 23.81 7.08 2.76
C HIS A 335 24.06 7.53 4.21
N ASN A 336 23.93 8.82 4.46
CA ASN A 336 24.05 9.45 5.77
C ASN A 336 23.35 10.80 5.80
N ASN A 337 23.31 11.43 6.99
CA ASN A 337 22.66 12.73 7.16
C ASN A 337 23.35 13.85 6.38
N ASP A 338 24.67 13.83 6.26
CA ASP A 338 25.40 14.88 5.51
C ASP A 338 25.01 14.85 4.03
N GLU A 339 24.95 13.67 3.42
CA GLU A 339 24.50 13.51 2.03
C GLU A 339 23.05 13.93 1.84
N LEU A 340 22.15 13.61 2.81
CA LEU A 340 20.75 14.04 2.76
C LEU A 340 20.64 15.58 2.80
N ILE A 341 21.36 16.23 3.71
CA ILE A 341 21.36 17.68 3.82
C ILE A 341 21.94 18.33 2.53
N GLN A 342 23.03 17.78 2.02
CA GLN A 342 23.62 18.24 0.77
C GLN A 342 22.67 18.07 -0.43
N ALA A 343 21.95 16.95 -0.51
CA ALA A 343 20.97 16.70 -1.56
C ALA A 343 19.82 17.72 -1.51
N VAL A 344 19.32 18.05 -0.31
CA VAL A 344 18.31 19.11 -0.11
C VAL A 344 18.83 20.47 -0.56
N GLN A 345 20.04 20.85 -0.14
CA GLN A 345 20.64 22.13 -0.49
C GLN A 345 20.88 22.29 -1.99
N ASN A 346 21.30 21.21 -2.65
CA ASN A 346 21.63 21.18 -4.09
C ASN A 346 20.43 20.85 -4.97
N TYR A 347 19.23 20.64 -4.39
CA TYR A 347 18.02 20.32 -5.16
C TYR A 347 17.75 21.39 -6.22
N ASP A 348 17.59 20.94 -7.46
CA ASP A 348 17.26 21.73 -8.64
C ASP A 348 15.95 21.19 -9.22
N GLU A 349 14.90 21.97 -9.10
CA GLU A 349 13.55 21.57 -9.48
C GLU A 349 13.43 21.22 -10.97
N GLN A 350 14.06 22.01 -11.85
CA GLN A 350 13.98 21.77 -13.28
C GLN A 350 14.65 20.46 -13.67
N LYS A 351 15.87 20.23 -13.19
CA LYS A 351 16.62 18.99 -13.46
C LYS A 351 15.90 17.78 -12.90
N TYR A 352 15.32 17.92 -11.70
CA TYR A 352 14.56 16.86 -11.07
C TYR A 352 13.31 16.49 -11.90
N HIS A 353 12.53 17.48 -12.33
CA HIS A 353 11.35 17.26 -13.18
C HIS A 353 11.70 16.61 -14.52
N GLU A 354 12.81 17.01 -15.16
CA GLU A 354 13.29 16.39 -16.40
C GLU A 354 13.67 14.92 -16.18
N ALA A 355 14.35 14.62 -15.07
CA ALA A 355 14.70 13.26 -14.68
C ALA A 355 13.47 12.40 -14.36
N CYS A 356 12.47 12.95 -13.63
CA CYS A 356 11.19 12.26 -13.37
C CYS A 356 10.43 11.94 -14.66
N LYS A 357 10.31 12.90 -15.58
CA LYS A 357 9.66 12.65 -16.89
C LYS A 357 10.36 11.57 -17.71
N SER A 358 11.69 11.54 -17.68
CA SER A 358 12.47 10.49 -18.35
C SER A 358 12.25 9.12 -17.71
N PHE A 359 12.17 9.09 -16.39
CA PHE A 359 11.88 7.88 -15.64
C PHE A 359 10.45 7.38 -15.86
N ASP A 360 9.44 8.26 -15.85
CA ASP A 360 8.05 7.91 -16.11
C ASP A 360 7.89 7.26 -17.49
N LYS A 361 8.65 7.73 -18.48
CA LYS A 361 8.68 7.11 -19.82
C LYS A 361 9.31 5.71 -19.79
N PHE A 362 10.42 5.54 -19.07
CA PHE A 362 11.05 4.23 -18.87
C PHE A 362 10.14 3.28 -18.09
N TYR A 363 9.53 3.78 -17.05
CA TYR A 363 8.61 3.04 -16.17
C TYR A 363 7.32 2.64 -16.90
N GLY A 364 6.92 3.41 -17.94
CA GLY A 364 5.68 3.22 -18.67
C GLY A 364 4.47 3.46 -17.79
N ASN A 365 4.43 4.62 -17.12
CA ASN A 365 3.36 5.02 -16.21
C ASN A 365 1.97 4.94 -16.87
N LEU A 366 1.00 4.35 -16.17
CA LEU A 366 -0.39 4.16 -16.62
C LEU A 366 -1.40 4.88 -15.70
N GLU A 367 -0.91 5.63 -14.72
CA GLU A 367 -1.75 6.38 -13.80
C GLU A 367 -2.37 7.60 -14.49
N THR A 368 -3.69 7.66 -14.51
CA THR A 368 -4.47 8.73 -15.18
C THR A 368 -5.53 9.35 -14.27
N GLY A 369 -5.62 8.88 -13.02
CA GLY A 369 -6.69 9.28 -12.10
C GLY A 369 -8.06 8.66 -12.41
N THR A 370 -8.10 7.63 -13.24
CA THR A 370 -9.37 6.97 -13.65
C THR A 370 -9.39 5.48 -13.34
N ALA A 371 -8.44 4.98 -12.56
CA ALA A 371 -8.31 3.56 -12.25
C ALA A 371 -9.57 2.99 -11.58
N SER A 372 -10.14 3.71 -10.61
CA SER A 372 -11.39 3.31 -9.96
C SER A 372 -12.55 3.19 -10.94
N GLN A 373 -12.70 4.15 -11.84
CA GLN A 373 -13.75 4.16 -12.85
C GLN A 373 -13.60 2.99 -13.82
N GLN A 374 -12.38 2.74 -14.31
CA GLN A 374 -12.08 1.66 -15.25
C GLN A 374 -12.36 0.30 -14.62
N ILE A 375 -11.93 0.09 -13.35
CA ILE A 375 -12.18 -1.14 -12.61
C ILE A 375 -13.68 -1.35 -12.38
N VAL A 376 -14.42 -0.33 -11.94
CA VAL A 376 -15.87 -0.45 -11.73
C VAL A 376 -16.59 -0.76 -13.04
N ASN A 377 -16.22 -0.15 -14.18
CA ASN A 377 -16.75 -0.50 -15.50
C ASN A 377 -16.52 -2.00 -15.81
N ARG A 378 -15.31 -2.50 -15.57
CA ARG A 378 -15.00 -3.93 -15.77
C ARG A 378 -15.85 -4.83 -14.87
N LEU A 379 -16.01 -4.45 -13.60
CA LEU A 379 -16.82 -5.21 -12.64
C LEU A 379 -18.32 -5.22 -13.04
N GLU A 380 -18.88 -4.12 -13.53
CA GLU A 380 -20.26 -4.10 -14.02
C GLU A 380 -20.50 -5.08 -15.17
N THR A 381 -19.51 -5.31 -16.05
CA THR A 381 -19.64 -6.32 -17.12
C THR A 381 -19.66 -7.75 -16.57
N ILE A 382 -18.99 -8.02 -15.43
CA ILE A 382 -18.93 -9.32 -14.76
C ILE A 382 -20.20 -9.59 -13.93
N MET A 383 -20.88 -8.52 -13.50
CA MET A 383 -22.09 -8.58 -12.69
C MET A 383 -23.36 -8.83 -13.52
N ARG A 384 -23.33 -8.55 -14.81
CA ARG A 384 -24.39 -8.88 -15.79
C ARG A 384 -24.41 -10.37 -16.08
#